data_30b84d992a2016ccdc6aa7842d75255e
#
_entry.id   30b84d992a2016ccdc6aa7842d75255e
#
_cell.length_a   1.000
_cell.length_b   1.000
_cell.length_c   1.000
_cell.angle_alpha   90.00
_cell.angle_beta   90.00
_cell.angle_gamma   90.00
#
_symmetry.space_group_name_H-M   'P 1'
#
loop_
_entity.id
_entity.type
_entity.pdbx_description
1 polymer ?
#
loop_
_entity_poly.entity_id
_entity_poly.type
_entity_poly.pdbx_seq_one_letter_code
_entity_poly.pdbx_strand_id
1 'polypeptide(L)'
;MRHHSYSLSFEEFRSLAARGNLIPLYREILADFETPVSAFTKINHGPSAYLLESVEGGENWARYSFLGSGSPIVVQEERGKLVVTRGSGVQRVPIGGKSGANPLERIRDLMAAYRPVAVPDLPRFVGGAVGYLGYDVVRSFEDIPARRKDELGLPELAFLLTDTLLIFDNVSQKIKVVANGHVLSSRESEIRRAYADATARIERMIARLKRPLRRTLPKQRRKPLTFSANMSRADFEKMVMRTKEYIRAGDVVQAVVSQRWDVRIQTAPLEIYRALRVINPSPYMYYLRVGGVELVGSSRSGRSRGRGGGARRRSRIACSSGSCWRTRRNGRST
;
A
#
# COMPACT_ATOMS: atom_id res chain seq x y z
N MET A 1 -25.61 20.68 17.02
CA MET A 1 -24.62 20.38 15.97
C MET A 1 -23.25 20.89 16.43
N ARG A 2 -22.31 20.02 16.83
CA ARG A 2 -20.95 20.45 17.20
C ARG A 2 -20.19 20.79 15.92
N HIS A 3 -20.11 22.08 15.60
CA HIS A 3 -19.41 22.58 14.45
C HIS A 3 -17.89 22.36 14.60
N HIS A 4 -17.30 21.62 13.67
CA HIS A 4 -15.88 21.66 13.28
C HIS A 4 -14.82 21.40 14.37
N SER A 5 -15.08 20.52 15.35
CA SER A 5 -14.05 20.19 16.32
C SER A 5 -13.12 19.09 15.80
N TYR A 6 -11.82 19.28 15.97
CA TYR A 6 -10.83 18.21 15.88
C TYR A 6 -11.05 17.20 17.02
N SER A 7 -10.55 15.99 16.85
CA SER A 7 -10.63 14.93 17.86
C SER A 7 -9.98 15.28 19.20
N LEU A 8 -9.02 16.21 19.19
CA LEU A 8 -8.31 16.71 20.37
C LEU A 8 -8.24 18.23 20.32
N SER A 9 -8.47 18.87 21.46
CA SER A 9 -8.07 20.24 21.73
C SER A 9 -6.55 20.36 21.83
N PHE A 10 -6.01 21.58 21.79
CA PHE A 10 -4.56 21.79 21.99
C PHE A 10 -4.09 21.28 23.36
N GLU A 11 -4.87 21.46 24.41
CA GLU A 11 -4.51 21.02 25.77
C GLU A 11 -4.46 19.51 25.89
N GLU A 12 -5.41 18.79 25.28
CA GLU A 12 -5.40 17.32 25.20
C GLU A 12 -4.19 16.82 24.39
N PHE A 13 -3.93 17.45 23.23
CA PHE A 13 -2.76 17.11 22.40
C PHE A 13 -1.45 17.34 23.19
N ARG A 14 -1.33 18.44 23.92
CA ARG A 14 -0.18 18.76 24.78
C ARG A 14 0.01 17.69 25.86
N SER A 15 -1.06 17.27 26.52
CA SER A 15 -0.99 16.23 27.54
C SER A 15 -0.49 14.89 26.98
N LEU A 16 -0.92 14.54 25.76
CA LEU A 16 -0.49 13.32 25.07
C LEU A 16 0.97 13.39 24.62
N ALA A 17 1.54 14.57 24.39
CA ALA A 17 2.94 14.75 24.02
C ALA A 17 3.93 14.25 25.08
N ALA A 18 3.51 14.15 26.34
CA ALA A 18 4.30 13.53 27.42
C ALA A 18 4.39 12.00 27.28
N ARG A 19 3.45 11.37 26.55
CA ARG A 19 3.36 9.89 26.41
C ARG A 19 4.05 9.37 25.16
N GLY A 20 4.24 10.21 24.15
CA GLY A 20 4.87 9.86 22.89
C GLY A 20 5.10 11.07 22.02
N ASN A 21 5.74 10.87 20.87
CA ASN A 21 6.10 11.97 19.98
C ASN A 21 5.31 11.99 18.65
N LEU A 22 4.42 11.01 18.44
CA LEU A 22 3.57 10.93 17.24
C LEU A 22 2.11 10.85 17.68
N ILE A 23 1.37 11.95 17.56
CA ILE A 23 0.02 12.10 18.11
C ILE A 23 -0.96 12.24 16.95
N PRO A 24 -1.85 11.25 16.73
CA PRO A 24 -2.88 11.33 15.71
C PRO A 24 -3.92 12.40 16.06
N LEU A 25 -4.16 13.32 15.15
CA LEU A 25 -5.25 14.26 15.18
C LEU A 25 -6.17 13.97 14.01
N TYR A 26 -7.49 13.99 14.20
CA TYR A 26 -8.40 13.79 13.09
C TYR A 26 -9.62 14.71 13.15
N ARG A 27 -10.28 14.82 12.02
CA ARG A 27 -11.58 15.43 11.84
C ARG A 27 -12.48 14.48 11.06
N GLU A 28 -13.72 14.31 11.52
CA GLU A 28 -14.72 13.52 10.81
C GLU A 28 -15.50 14.41 9.82
N ILE A 29 -15.77 13.85 8.65
CA ILE A 29 -16.67 14.39 7.64
C ILE A 29 -17.59 13.28 7.13
N LEU A 30 -18.73 13.64 6.57
CA LEU A 30 -19.65 12.69 5.95
C LEU A 30 -19.06 12.15 4.63
N ALA A 31 -19.35 10.89 4.32
CA ALA A 31 -18.92 10.22 3.10
C ALA A 31 -20.07 9.95 2.12
N ASP A 32 -21.20 10.64 2.28
CA ASP A 32 -22.44 10.45 1.52
C ASP A 32 -22.28 10.69 0.01
N PHE A 33 -21.38 11.58 -0.39
CA PHE A 33 -21.06 11.89 -1.80
C PHE A 33 -19.70 11.34 -2.26
N GLU A 34 -18.99 10.60 -1.42
CA GLU A 34 -17.65 10.12 -1.73
C GLU A 34 -17.54 8.61 -1.59
N THR A 35 -16.84 8.00 -2.54
CA THR A 35 -16.34 6.64 -2.43
C THR A 35 -14.83 6.67 -2.19
N PRO A 36 -14.20 5.60 -1.69
CA PRO A 36 -12.74 5.55 -1.57
C PRO A 36 -12.03 5.86 -2.90
N VAL A 37 -12.57 5.39 -4.03
CA VAL A 37 -12.00 5.64 -5.37
C VAL A 37 -12.16 7.10 -5.79
N SER A 38 -13.32 7.74 -5.56
CA SER A 38 -13.52 9.15 -5.91
C SER A 38 -12.64 10.06 -5.07
N ALA A 39 -12.59 9.82 -3.76
CA ALA A 39 -11.73 10.55 -2.84
C ALA A 39 -10.25 10.36 -3.19
N PHE A 40 -9.83 9.12 -3.49
CA PHE A 40 -8.47 8.86 -3.94
C PHE A 40 -8.11 9.65 -5.20
N THR A 41 -9.01 9.71 -6.19
CA THR A 41 -8.80 10.49 -7.42
C THR A 41 -8.57 11.97 -7.12
N LYS A 42 -9.26 12.53 -6.12
CA LYS A 42 -9.13 13.94 -5.72
C LYS A 42 -7.82 14.23 -4.96
N ILE A 43 -7.35 13.30 -4.14
CA ILE A 43 -6.13 13.48 -3.34
C ILE A 43 -4.86 12.96 -4.03
N ASN A 44 -4.99 12.11 -5.06
CA ASN A 44 -3.88 11.44 -5.72
C ASN A 44 -2.95 12.42 -6.45
N HIS A 45 -1.83 12.75 -5.83
CA HIS A 45 -0.82 13.67 -6.37
C HIS A 45 0.59 13.21 -5.97
N GLY A 46 1.58 13.77 -6.65
CA GLY A 46 2.99 13.49 -6.35
C GLY A 46 3.45 12.07 -6.73
N PRO A 47 4.66 11.68 -6.34
CA PRO A 47 5.30 10.43 -6.73
C PRO A 47 4.85 9.23 -5.91
N SER A 48 4.19 9.44 -4.77
CA SER A 48 3.77 8.39 -3.85
C SER A 48 2.28 8.51 -3.51
N ALA A 49 1.56 7.39 -3.59
CA ALA A 49 0.16 7.32 -3.22
C ALA A 49 -0.26 5.87 -2.98
N TYR A 50 -1.29 5.66 -2.16
CA TYR A 50 -1.88 4.36 -1.95
C TYR A 50 -3.39 4.43 -1.72
N LEU A 51 -4.06 3.37 -2.12
CA LEU A 51 -5.45 3.07 -1.81
C LEU A 51 -5.51 1.59 -1.41
N LEU A 52 -5.92 1.34 -0.19
CA LEU A 52 -6.13 0.00 0.37
C LEU A 52 -7.61 -0.14 0.69
N GLU A 53 -8.30 -1.02 -0.02
CA GLU A 53 -9.73 -1.25 0.16
C GLU A 53 -10.00 -2.71 0.55
N SER A 54 -10.99 -2.89 1.40
CA SER A 54 -11.63 -4.18 1.58
C SER A 54 -13.00 -4.15 0.91
N VAL A 55 -13.17 -4.88 -0.19
CA VAL A 55 -14.39 -4.82 -1.03
C VAL A 55 -15.36 -5.97 -0.73
N GLU A 56 -14.85 -7.12 -0.27
CA GLU A 56 -15.64 -8.28 0.13
C GLU A 56 -15.33 -8.67 1.58
N GLY A 57 -16.31 -9.10 2.36
CA GLY A 57 -16.06 -9.70 3.66
C GLY A 57 -17.04 -9.38 4.78
N GLY A 58 -18.12 -8.64 4.51
CA GLY A 58 -19.11 -8.28 5.53
C GLY A 58 -18.58 -7.25 6.56
N GLU A 59 -19.39 -6.92 7.57
CA GLU A 59 -19.13 -5.85 8.53
C GLU A 59 -17.81 -5.96 9.32
N ASN A 60 -17.32 -7.17 9.54
CA ASN A 60 -16.12 -7.42 10.36
C ASN A 60 -14.79 -7.30 9.57
N TRP A 61 -14.80 -7.49 8.23
CA TRP A 61 -13.58 -7.55 7.42
C TRP A 61 -13.45 -6.38 6.45
N ALA A 62 -14.55 -5.75 6.03
CA ALA A 62 -14.60 -4.70 5.01
C ALA A 62 -14.87 -3.31 5.58
N ARG A 63 -14.67 -3.10 6.89
CA ARG A 63 -15.08 -1.86 7.54
C ARG A 63 -14.30 -0.65 7.08
N TYR A 64 -12.97 -0.76 6.93
CA TYR A 64 -12.12 0.40 6.67
C TYR A 64 -11.44 0.34 5.30
N SER A 65 -11.38 1.51 4.65
CA SER A 65 -10.47 1.75 3.53
C SER A 65 -9.50 2.88 3.88
N PHE A 66 -8.23 2.72 3.47
CA PHE A 66 -7.16 3.65 3.82
C PHE A 66 -6.56 4.27 2.55
N LEU A 67 -6.42 5.59 2.52
CA LEU A 67 -5.92 6.32 1.38
C LEU A 67 -4.90 7.36 1.82
N GLY A 68 -3.82 7.50 1.05
CA GLY A 68 -2.84 8.54 1.28
C GLY A 68 -2.10 8.93 0.00
N SER A 69 -1.54 10.10 -0.03
CA SER A 69 -0.68 10.57 -1.13
C SER A 69 0.27 11.66 -0.68
N GLY A 70 1.37 11.84 -1.43
CA GLY A 70 2.34 12.90 -1.15
C GLY A 70 3.12 12.68 0.15
N SER A 71 3.51 11.43 0.43
CA SER A 71 4.32 11.10 1.61
C SER A 71 5.60 11.93 1.66
N PRO A 72 5.95 12.50 2.83
CA PRO A 72 7.19 13.26 3.00
C PRO A 72 8.44 12.39 2.98
N ILE A 73 8.32 11.08 3.22
CA ILE A 73 9.44 10.15 3.29
C ILE A 73 9.14 8.93 2.43
N VAL A 74 10.07 8.63 1.53
CA VAL A 74 10.08 7.41 0.71
C VAL A 74 11.35 6.65 0.99
N VAL A 75 11.23 5.35 1.20
CA VAL A 75 12.34 4.42 1.44
C VAL A 75 12.29 3.35 0.37
N GLN A 76 13.38 3.14 -0.35
CA GLN A 76 13.45 2.11 -1.37
C GLN A 76 14.84 1.49 -1.46
N GLU A 77 14.89 0.26 -1.93
CA GLU A 77 16.15 -0.38 -2.28
C GLU A 77 16.59 0.07 -3.67
N GLU A 78 17.86 0.44 -3.81
CA GLU A 78 18.51 0.74 -5.08
C GLU A 78 19.93 0.15 -5.08
N ARG A 79 20.16 -0.87 -5.88
CA ARG A 79 21.50 -1.46 -6.10
C ARG A 79 22.24 -1.81 -4.80
N GLY A 80 21.60 -2.51 -3.90
CA GLY A 80 22.17 -2.91 -2.62
C GLY A 80 22.31 -1.78 -1.58
N LYS A 81 21.60 -0.68 -1.77
CA LYS A 81 21.52 0.43 -0.80
C LYS A 81 20.08 0.74 -0.46
N LEU A 82 19.81 1.03 0.79
CA LEU A 82 18.56 1.63 1.21
C LEU A 82 18.64 3.13 0.98
N VAL A 83 17.79 3.64 0.12
CA VAL A 83 17.68 5.06 -0.20
C VAL A 83 16.50 5.64 0.54
N VAL A 84 16.75 6.58 1.44
CA VAL A 84 15.72 7.30 2.20
C VAL A 84 15.65 8.72 1.65
N THR A 85 14.54 9.06 1.02
CA THR A 85 14.26 10.40 0.48
C THR A 85 13.34 11.15 1.44
N ARG A 86 13.75 12.34 1.89
CA ARG A 86 12.96 13.23 2.75
C ARG A 86 12.92 14.61 2.10
N GLY A 87 11.81 14.96 1.47
CA GLY A 87 11.73 16.20 0.66
C GLY A 87 12.81 16.20 -0.43
N SER A 88 13.72 17.19 -0.40
CA SER A 88 14.89 17.26 -1.30
C SER A 88 16.12 16.50 -0.80
N GLY A 89 16.12 16.04 0.45
CA GLY A 89 17.26 15.30 1.05
C GLY A 89 17.22 13.83 0.69
N VAL A 90 18.38 13.27 0.34
CA VAL A 90 18.54 11.85 0.01
C VAL A 90 19.68 11.26 0.84
N GLN A 91 19.36 10.26 1.64
CA GLN A 91 20.33 9.48 2.41
C GLN A 91 20.44 8.09 1.80
N ARG A 92 21.67 7.57 1.65
CA ARG A 92 21.94 6.22 1.13
C ARG A 92 22.71 5.43 2.16
N VAL A 93 22.20 4.25 2.54
CA VAL A 93 22.80 3.35 3.51
C VAL A 93 23.02 1.99 2.85
N PRO A 94 24.22 1.42 2.89
CA PRO A 94 24.46 0.07 2.38
C PRO A 94 23.61 -0.98 3.12
N ILE A 95 23.09 -1.96 2.37
CA ILE A 95 22.36 -3.12 2.89
C ILE A 95 22.84 -4.40 2.22
N GLY A 96 22.75 -5.54 2.93
CA GLY A 96 23.19 -6.84 2.43
C GLY A 96 24.69 -7.04 2.43
N GLY A 97 25.15 -8.24 2.01
CA GLY A 97 26.57 -8.64 2.00
C GLY A 97 27.13 -8.96 3.39
N LYS A 98 28.44 -9.32 3.47
CA LYS A 98 29.10 -9.73 4.72
C LYS A 98 29.18 -8.64 5.81
N SER A 99 28.95 -7.39 5.46
CA SER A 99 29.03 -6.22 6.36
C SER A 99 27.79 -5.32 6.31
N GLY A 100 26.78 -5.66 5.51
CA GLY A 100 25.56 -4.86 5.35
C GLY A 100 24.47 -5.29 6.32
N ALA A 101 23.79 -4.30 6.93
CA ALA A 101 22.65 -4.56 7.79
C ALA A 101 21.44 -5.09 6.97
N ASN A 102 20.64 -5.93 7.62
CA ASN A 102 19.36 -6.38 7.08
C ASN A 102 18.48 -5.14 6.76
N PRO A 103 17.92 -5.04 5.55
CA PRO A 103 17.08 -3.92 5.16
C PRO A 103 15.87 -3.71 6.09
N LEU A 104 15.31 -4.79 6.66
CA LEU A 104 14.20 -4.71 7.60
C LEU A 104 14.63 -4.11 8.95
N GLU A 105 15.85 -4.38 9.40
CA GLU A 105 16.41 -3.74 10.61
C GLU A 105 16.56 -2.24 10.41
N ARG A 106 17.02 -1.81 9.25
CA ARG A 106 17.11 -0.38 8.92
C ARG A 106 15.75 0.31 8.89
N ILE A 107 14.73 -0.37 8.39
CA ILE A 107 13.35 0.15 8.45
C ILE A 107 12.87 0.19 9.90
N ARG A 108 13.14 -0.84 10.70
CA ARG A 108 12.83 -0.86 12.13
C ARG A 108 13.48 0.32 12.85
N ASP A 109 14.77 0.57 12.61
CA ASP A 109 15.51 1.67 13.23
C ASP A 109 14.93 3.04 12.82
N LEU A 110 14.55 3.18 11.54
CA LEU A 110 13.86 4.37 11.05
C LEU A 110 12.52 4.59 11.75
N MET A 111 11.76 3.52 11.98
CA MET A 111 10.46 3.57 12.64
C MET A 111 10.57 3.75 14.16
N ALA A 112 11.65 3.31 14.79
CA ALA A 112 11.88 3.44 16.23
C ALA A 112 11.95 4.89 16.71
N ALA A 113 12.25 5.84 15.81
CA ALA A 113 12.21 7.28 16.10
C ALA A 113 10.79 7.79 16.40
N TYR A 114 9.75 7.04 16.00
CA TYR A 114 8.35 7.41 16.17
C TYR A 114 7.73 6.61 17.31
N ARG A 115 7.20 7.31 18.32
CA ARG A 115 6.49 6.73 19.45
C ARG A 115 5.03 7.15 19.38
N PRO A 116 4.17 6.37 18.68
CA PRO A 116 2.76 6.73 18.50
C PRO A 116 1.99 6.66 19.81
N VAL A 117 1.07 7.59 19.98
CA VAL A 117 0.12 7.62 21.10
C VAL A 117 -1.23 7.12 20.62
N ALA A 118 -1.86 6.22 21.35
CA ALA A 118 -3.21 5.75 21.06
C ALA A 118 -4.22 6.86 21.34
N VAL A 119 -5.10 7.11 20.36
CA VAL A 119 -6.23 8.04 20.46
C VAL A 119 -7.53 7.23 20.26
N PRO A 120 -8.56 7.44 21.09
CA PRO A 120 -9.84 6.75 20.95
C PRO A 120 -10.47 6.89 19.55
N ASP A 121 -11.34 5.95 19.18
CA ASP A 121 -12.13 5.93 17.96
C ASP A 121 -11.34 5.83 16.65
N LEU A 122 -10.04 5.59 16.71
CA LEU A 122 -9.21 5.32 15.56
C LEU A 122 -8.94 3.81 15.39
N PRO A 123 -8.91 3.29 14.15
CA PRO A 123 -8.47 1.94 13.91
C PRO A 123 -6.95 1.79 14.20
N ARG A 124 -6.45 0.54 14.19
CA ARG A 124 -5.03 0.26 14.45
C ARG A 124 -4.06 0.99 13.52
N PHE A 125 -4.47 1.20 12.26
CA PHE A 125 -3.64 1.90 11.28
C PHE A 125 -4.06 3.36 11.18
N VAL A 126 -3.20 4.25 11.66
CA VAL A 126 -3.37 5.71 11.65
C VAL A 126 -2.18 6.43 11.01
N GLY A 127 -1.25 5.69 10.44
CA GLY A 127 -0.02 6.15 9.84
C GLY A 127 1.09 5.11 9.95
N GLY A 128 2.25 5.39 9.40
CA GLY A 128 3.38 4.47 9.41
C GLY A 128 3.88 4.13 8.01
N ALA A 129 4.50 2.97 7.84
CA ALA A 129 5.06 2.53 6.57
C ALA A 129 4.02 1.77 5.74
N VAL A 130 3.79 2.24 4.50
CA VAL A 130 2.97 1.56 3.50
C VAL A 130 3.84 1.28 2.28
N GLY A 131 3.84 0.04 1.81
CA GLY A 131 4.72 -0.32 0.70
C GLY A 131 4.66 -1.79 0.38
N TYR A 132 5.74 -2.31 -0.20
CA TYR A 132 5.87 -3.72 -0.51
C TYR A 132 7.27 -4.24 -0.20
N LEU A 133 7.32 -5.54 0.04
CA LEU A 133 8.52 -6.35 0.07
C LEU A 133 8.42 -7.36 -1.07
N GLY A 134 9.44 -7.41 -1.93
CA GLY A 134 9.62 -8.47 -2.90
C GLY A 134 9.99 -9.78 -2.21
N TYR A 135 9.75 -10.90 -2.87
CA TYR A 135 10.07 -12.21 -2.31
C TYR A 135 11.56 -12.33 -2.00
N ASP A 136 12.42 -11.76 -2.83
CA ASP A 136 13.88 -11.90 -2.72
C ASP A 136 14.49 -11.19 -1.50
N VAL A 137 13.73 -10.35 -0.78
CA VAL A 137 14.14 -9.82 0.54
C VAL A 137 14.40 -10.95 1.54
N VAL A 138 13.81 -12.14 1.36
CA VAL A 138 14.06 -13.32 2.18
C VAL A 138 15.56 -13.68 2.24
N ARG A 139 16.33 -13.37 1.20
CA ARG A 139 17.80 -13.59 1.16
C ARG A 139 18.60 -12.71 2.11
N SER A 140 17.95 -11.71 2.71
CA SER A 140 18.60 -10.90 3.75
C SER A 140 18.66 -11.60 5.11
N PHE A 141 17.93 -12.70 5.29
CA PHE A 141 17.86 -13.46 6.55
C PHE A 141 17.89 -14.99 6.37
N GLU A 142 17.78 -15.49 5.12
CA GLU A 142 17.88 -16.91 4.80
C GLU A 142 18.95 -17.14 3.73
N ASP A 143 19.74 -18.20 3.86
CA ASP A 143 20.75 -18.59 2.87
C ASP A 143 20.09 -19.31 1.69
N ILE A 144 19.43 -18.54 0.84
CA ILE A 144 18.77 -19.03 -0.36
C ILE A 144 19.56 -18.59 -1.60
N PRO A 145 20.01 -19.54 -2.46
CA PRO A 145 20.85 -19.20 -3.60
C PRO A 145 20.10 -18.37 -4.66
N ALA A 146 20.77 -17.33 -5.18
CA ALA A 146 20.29 -16.52 -6.28
C ALA A 146 20.46 -17.27 -7.61
N ARG A 147 19.45 -18.05 -8.00
CA ARG A 147 19.52 -18.91 -9.21
C ARG A 147 19.12 -18.20 -10.51
N ARG A 148 18.46 -17.05 -10.43
CA ARG A 148 17.94 -16.34 -11.60
C ARG A 148 18.37 -14.89 -11.60
N LYS A 149 18.63 -14.37 -12.81
CA LYS A 149 18.93 -12.97 -13.04
C LYS A 149 17.66 -12.14 -12.84
N ASP A 150 17.78 -10.98 -12.20
CA ASP A 150 16.72 -9.99 -12.17
C ASP A 150 16.49 -9.40 -13.56
N GLU A 151 15.35 -9.72 -14.17
CA GLU A 151 14.95 -9.23 -15.49
C GLU A 151 14.16 -7.92 -15.40
N LEU A 152 13.60 -7.61 -14.23
CA LEU A 152 12.68 -6.50 -14.06
C LEU A 152 13.37 -5.23 -13.55
N GLY A 153 14.46 -5.37 -12.80
CA GLY A 153 15.19 -4.26 -12.17
C GLY A 153 14.26 -3.44 -11.25
N LEU A 154 13.39 -4.11 -10.50
CA LEU A 154 12.50 -3.48 -9.54
C LEU A 154 13.19 -3.41 -8.19
N PRO A 155 12.94 -2.36 -7.39
CA PRO A 155 13.36 -2.36 -5.99
C PRO A 155 12.82 -3.60 -5.27
N GLU A 156 13.66 -4.30 -4.51
CA GLU A 156 13.21 -5.44 -3.70
C GLU A 156 12.30 -4.99 -2.56
N LEU A 157 12.41 -3.74 -2.14
CA LEU A 157 11.49 -3.13 -1.20
C LEU A 157 11.27 -1.65 -1.54
N ALA A 158 10.06 -1.17 -1.31
CA ALA A 158 9.77 0.24 -1.37
C ALA A 158 8.62 0.58 -0.42
N PHE A 159 8.83 1.60 0.43
CA PHE A 159 7.86 2.10 1.40
C PHE A 159 7.72 3.61 1.31
N LEU A 160 6.53 4.07 1.60
CA LEU A 160 6.25 5.46 1.93
C LEU A 160 5.85 5.55 3.40
N LEU A 161 6.36 6.54 4.12
CA LEU A 161 5.93 6.81 5.49
C LEU A 161 4.80 7.83 5.44
N THR A 162 3.60 7.36 5.73
CA THR A 162 2.41 8.20 5.71
C THR A 162 2.16 8.83 7.07
N ASP A 163 2.02 10.14 7.08
CA ASP A 163 1.69 10.94 8.25
C ASP A 163 0.32 11.60 8.15
N THR A 164 -0.27 11.57 6.95
CA THR A 164 -1.59 12.13 6.66
C THR A 164 -2.34 11.17 5.76
N LEU A 165 -3.55 10.80 6.17
CA LEU A 165 -4.36 9.82 5.43
C LEU A 165 -5.85 10.04 5.63
N LEU A 166 -6.63 9.45 4.73
CA LEU A 166 -8.07 9.31 4.86
C LEU A 166 -8.41 7.88 5.32
N ILE A 167 -9.27 7.76 6.28
CA ILE A 167 -9.84 6.50 6.73
C ILE A 167 -11.34 6.55 6.46
N PHE A 168 -11.79 5.75 5.50
CA PHE A 168 -13.20 5.53 5.26
C PHE A 168 -13.71 4.48 6.23
N ASP A 169 -14.72 4.80 7.01
CA ASP A 169 -15.52 3.84 7.74
C ASP A 169 -16.78 3.54 6.90
N ASN A 170 -16.74 2.43 6.19
CA ASN A 170 -17.82 2.02 5.29
C ASN A 170 -19.12 1.66 6.03
N VAL A 171 -19.05 1.36 7.33
CA VAL A 171 -20.21 1.06 8.16
C VAL A 171 -20.90 2.33 8.62
N SER A 172 -20.15 3.29 9.16
CA SER A 172 -20.72 4.55 9.66
C SER A 172 -20.88 5.62 8.56
N GLN A 173 -20.46 5.35 7.32
CA GLN A 173 -20.50 6.29 6.20
C GLN A 173 -19.81 7.61 6.51
N LYS A 174 -18.63 7.52 7.15
CA LYS A 174 -17.82 8.67 7.55
C LYS A 174 -16.39 8.54 7.02
N ILE A 175 -15.75 9.69 6.87
CA ILE A 175 -14.33 9.79 6.56
C ILE A 175 -13.65 10.46 7.76
N LYS A 176 -12.66 9.78 8.33
CA LYS A 176 -11.72 10.41 9.26
C LYS A 176 -10.53 10.92 8.46
N VAL A 177 -10.33 12.22 8.48
CA VAL A 177 -9.15 12.87 7.90
C VAL A 177 -8.12 12.95 9.00
N VAL A 178 -7.09 12.13 8.95
CA VAL A 178 -6.10 11.96 10.01
C VAL A 178 -4.78 12.62 9.61
N ALA A 179 -4.18 13.39 10.52
CA ALA A 179 -2.80 13.84 10.41
C ALA A 179 -2.06 13.60 11.73
N ASN A 180 -0.88 13.02 11.65
CA ASN A 180 -0.05 12.76 12.81
C ASN A 180 0.82 13.98 13.12
N GLY A 181 0.63 14.62 14.27
CA GLY A 181 1.54 15.64 14.78
C GLY A 181 2.81 15.00 15.31
N HIS A 182 3.96 15.37 14.76
CA HIS A 182 5.26 14.88 15.22
C HIS A 182 5.93 15.92 16.10
N VAL A 183 6.04 15.61 17.39
CA VAL A 183 6.62 16.48 18.41
C VAL A 183 8.11 16.15 18.58
N LEU A 184 8.98 17.09 18.23
CA LEU A 184 10.43 16.89 18.23
C LEU A 184 11.07 17.16 19.62
N SER A 185 10.42 17.98 20.44
CA SER A 185 10.88 18.27 21.81
C SER A 185 9.72 18.62 22.73
N SER A 186 9.93 18.58 24.02
CA SER A 186 8.94 18.93 25.06
C SER A 186 8.66 20.44 25.19
N ARG A 187 9.29 21.28 24.38
CA ARG A 187 9.04 22.74 24.40
C ARG A 187 7.63 23.03 23.91
N GLU A 188 6.91 23.89 24.61
CA GLU A 188 5.53 24.22 24.24
C GLU A 188 5.41 24.78 22.82
N SER A 189 6.38 25.56 22.37
CA SER A 189 6.42 26.10 21.01
C SER A 189 6.46 25.00 19.93
N GLU A 190 7.20 23.92 20.17
CA GLU A 190 7.27 22.76 19.25
C GLU A 190 5.97 21.94 19.28
N ILE A 191 5.38 21.75 20.45
CA ILE A 191 4.07 21.07 20.59
C ILE A 191 3.00 21.87 19.85
N ARG A 192 2.97 23.20 20.03
CA ARG A 192 2.03 24.10 19.34
C ARG A 192 2.22 24.08 17.83
N ARG A 193 3.47 24.06 17.38
CA ARG A 193 3.82 23.95 15.96
C ARG A 193 3.34 22.61 15.38
N ALA A 194 3.58 21.49 16.08
CA ALA A 194 3.13 20.15 15.63
C ALA A 194 1.61 20.06 15.52
N TYR A 195 0.88 20.64 16.48
CA TYR A 195 -0.58 20.72 16.45
C TYR A 195 -1.08 21.57 15.28
N ALA A 196 -0.51 22.77 15.10
CA ALA A 196 -0.89 23.69 14.01
C ALA A 196 -0.58 23.08 12.63
N ASP A 197 0.55 22.39 12.47
CA ASP A 197 0.87 21.69 11.22
C ASP A 197 -0.10 20.54 10.94
N ALA A 198 -0.45 19.72 11.94
CA ALA A 198 -1.40 18.64 11.79
C ALA A 198 -2.79 19.17 11.39
N THR A 199 -3.31 20.21 12.05
CA THR A 199 -4.58 20.85 11.70
C THR A 199 -4.55 21.42 10.27
N ALA A 200 -3.47 22.09 9.88
CA ALA A 200 -3.30 22.64 8.54
C ALA A 200 -3.29 21.53 7.46
N ARG A 201 -2.69 20.38 7.73
CA ARG A 201 -2.71 19.21 6.82
C ARG A 201 -4.12 18.63 6.68
N ILE A 202 -4.89 18.53 7.77
CA ILE A 202 -6.28 18.10 7.74
C ILE A 202 -7.11 19.04 6.86
N GLU A 203 -7.02 20.36 7.07
CA GLU A 203 -7.79 21.31 6.29
C GLU A 203 -7.42 21.31 4.80
N ARG A 204 -6.13 21.18 4.47
CA ARG A 204 -5.70 21.02 3.07
C ARG A 204 -6.28 19.76 2.43
N MET A 205 -6.36 18.67 3.17
CA MET A 205 -6.93 17.41 2.68
C MET A 205 -8.45 17.55 2.45
N ILE A 206 -9.18 18.16 3.39
CA ILE A 206 -10.61 18.44 3.26
C ILE A 206 -10.87 19.36 2.07
N ALA A 207 -10.06 20.41 1.89
CA ALA A 207 -10.18 21.31 0.74
C ALA A 207 -9.99 20.58 -0.61
N ARG A 208 -9.14 19.57 -0.67
CA ARG A 208 -9.00 18.73 -1.87
C ARG A 208 -10.23 17.86 -2.11
N LEU A 209 -10.81 17.27 -1.06
CA LEU A 209 -12.02 16.47 -1.19
C LEU A 209 -13.23 17.29 -1.70
N LYS A 210 -13.32 18.56 -1.33
CA LYS A 210 -14.37 19.47 -1.83
C LYS A 210 -14.27 19.82 -3.31
N ARG A 211 -13.15 19.53 -3.98
CA ARG A 211 -12.99 19.81 -5.41
C ARG A 211 -13.87 18.88 -6.24
N PRO A 212 -14.39 19.36 -7.38
CA PRO A 212 -15.15 18.52 -8.30
C PRO A 212 -14.28 17.39 -8.86
N LEU A 213 -14.86 16.22 -9.05
CA LEU A 213 -14.19 15.09 -9.68
C LEU A 213 -13.98 15.37 -11.17
N ARG A 214 -12.74 15.57 -11.59
CA ARG A 214 -12.40 15.70 -13.01
C ARG A 214 -12.24 14.30 -13.62
N ARG A 215 -13.19 13.89 -14.43
CA ARG A 215 -13.09 12.65 -15.22
C ARG A 215 -12.58 12.98 -16.62
N THR A 216 -11.39 12.51 -16.93
CA THR A 216 -10.90 12.45 -18.32
C THR A 216 -11.36 11.12 -18.92
N LEU A 217 -12.36 11.15 -19.79
CA LEU A 217 -12.74 9.96 -20.55
C LEU A 217 -11.64 9.70 -21.60
N PRO A 218 -11.13 8.48 -21.72
CA PRO A 218 -10.16 8.16 -22.76
C PRO A 218 -10.81 8.30 -24.13
N LYS A 219 -10.30 9.21 -24.97
CA LYS A 219 -10.79 9.50 -26.33
C LYS A 219 -10.32 8.50 -27.39
N GLN A 220 -9.51 7.49 -27.05
CA GLN A 220 -8.84 6.67 -28.06
C GLN A 220 -9.55 5.33 -28.30
N ARG A 221 -9.64 4.95 -29.59
CA ARG A 221 -9.85 3.56 -30.01
C ARG A 221 -8.71 2.72 -29.46
N ARG A 222 -9.03 1.78 -28.61
CA ARG A 222 -8.02 0.88 -27.99
C ARG A 222 -7.52 -0.07 -29.07
N LYS A 223 -6.21 -0.10 -29.29
CA LYS A 223 -5.58 -1.14 -30.09
C LYS A 223 -5.62 -2.47 -29.32
N PRO A 224 -5.69 -3.62 -30.01
CA PRO A 224 -5.55 -4.91 -29.37
C PRO A 224 -4.27 -4.97 -28.52
N LEU A 225 -4.35 -5.60 -27.36
CA LEU A 225 -3.21 -5.80 -26.48
C LEU A 225 -2.46 -7.07 -26.91
N THR A 226 -1.14 -6.95 -27.03
CA THR A 226 -0.27 -8.10 -27.23
C THR A 226 0.36 -8.48 -25.90
N PHE A 227 0.23 -9.76 -25.55
CA PHE A 227 0.76 -10.33 -24.33
C PHE A 227 1.98 -11.20 -24.65
N SER A 228 3.04 -11.05 -23.89
CA SER A 228 4.21 -11.93 -23.93
C SER A 228 4.35 -12.64 -22.60
N ALA A 229 4.36 -13.96 -22.61
CA ALA A 229 4.55 -14.78 -21.41
C ALA A 229 6.05 -15.03 -21.17
N ASN A 230 6.47 -15.04 -19.89
CA ASN A 230 7.85 -15.34 -19.52
C ASN A 230 8.22 -16.83 -19.63
N MET A 231 7.24 -17.70 -19.84
CA MET A 231 7.43 -19.14 -20.06
C MET A 231 6.29 -19.70 -20.92
N SER A 232 6.55 -20.87 -21.54
CA SER A 232 5.53 -21.56 -22.30
C SER A 232 4.46 -22.19 -21.40
N ARG A 233 3.29 -22.47 -21.97
CA ARG A 233 2.22 -23.22 -21.28
C ARG A 233 2.70 -24.59 -20.80
N ALA A 234 3.45 -25.30 -21.65
CA ALA A 234 3.98 -26.64 -21.32
C ALA A 234 4.95 -26.60 -20.13
N ASP A 235 5.80 -25.55 -20.04
CA ASP A 235 6.73 -25.41 -18.90
C ASP A 235 5.99 -25.05 -17.61
N PHE A 236 4.95 -24.24 -17.69
CA PHE A 236 4.09 -23.97 -16.54
C PHE A 236 3.37 -25.25 -16.03
N GLU A 237 2.83 -26.04 -16.96
CA GLU A 237 2.17 -27.31 -16.63
C GLU A 237 3.16 -28.31 -15.99
N LYS A 238 4.41 -28.42 -16.52
CA LYS A 238 5.48 -29.22 -15.92
C LYS A 238 5.80 -28.75 -14.48
N MET A 239 5.91 -27.44 -14.28
CA MET A 239 6.15 -26.86 -12.94
C MET A 239 5.03 -27.23 -11.95
N VAL A 240 3.77 -27.19 -12.39
CA VAL A 240 2.62 -27.60 -11.59
C VAL A 240 2.70 -29.08 -11.22
N MET A 241 3.03 -29.94 -12.19
CA MET A 241 3.17 -31.39 -11.94
C MET A 241 4.31 -31.69 -10.96
N ARG A 242 5.46 -31.03 -11.13
CA ARG A 242 6.60 -31.19 -10.20
C ARG A 242 6.26 -30.72 -8.79
N THR A 243 5.50 -29.63 -8.66
CA THR A 243 5.01 -29.14 -7.35
C THR A 243 4.09 -30.16 -6.68
N LYS A 244 3.24 -30.83 -7.45
CA LYS A 244 2.39 -31.92 -6.91
C LYS A 244 3.21 -33.10 -6.41
N GLU A 245 4.32 -33.43 -7.03
CA GLU A 245 5.24 -34.47 -6.56
C GLU A 245 5.83 -34.09 -5.19
N TYR A 246 6.33 -32.86 -5.02
CA TYR A 246 6.82 -32.38 -3.72
C TYR A 246 5.76 -32.41 -2.61
N ILE A 247 4.50 -32.07 -2.94
CA ILE A 247 3.39 -32.18 -1.99
C ILE A 247 3.13 -33.65 -1.59
N ARG A 248 3.19 -34.59 -2.56
CA ARG A 248 3.01 -36.02 -2.28
C ARG A 248 4.16 -36.62 -1.47
N ALA A 249 5.39 -36.13 -1.72
CA ALA A 249 6.58 -36.56 -0.97
C ALA A 249 6.59 -36.01 0.47
N GLY A 250 5.74 -35.01 0.78
CA GLY A 250 5.72 -34.39 2.10
C GLY A 250 6.71 -33.23 2.26
N ASP A 251 7.42 -32.85 1.18
CA ASP A 251 8.41 -31.77 1.21
C ASP A 251 7.75 -30.40 1.46
N VAL A 252 6.52 -30.22 0.96
CA VAL A 252 5.74 -28.98 1.14
C VAL A 252 4.25 -29.29 1.33
N VAL A 253 3.58 -28.51 2.15
CA VAL A 253 2.12 -28.62 2.36
C VAL A 253 1.37 -27.87 1.26
N GLN A 254 1.88 -26.68 0.86
CA GLN A 254 1.31 -25.83 -0.15
C GLN A 254 2.43 -25.07 -0.85
N ALA A 255 2.30 -24.92 -2.17
CA ALA A 255 3.15 -24.01 -2.94
C ALA A 255 2.32 -23.19 -3.92
N VAL A 256 2.76 -21.98 -4.17
CA VAL A 256 2.15 -21.08 -5.16
C VAL A 256 3.09 -20.96 -6.34
N VAL A 257 2.66 -21.49 -7.49
CA VAL A 257 3.37 -21.33 -8.77
C VAL A 257 2.78 -20.15 -9.51
N SER A 258 3.63 -19.34 -10.15
CA SER A 258 3.22 -18.12 -10.84
C SER A 258 3.77 -18.03 -12.25
N GLN A 259 3.08 -17.28 -13.09
CA GLN A 259 3.50 -16.92 -14.44
C GLN A 259 3.39 -15.41 -14.61
N ARG A 260 4.37 -14.81 -15.33
CA ARG A 260 4.35 -13.40 -15.68
C ARG A 260 3.90 -13.22 -17.13
N TRP A 261 3.07 -12.22 -17.33
CA TRP A 261 2.70 -11.73 -18.65
C TRP A 261 3.11 -10.28 -18.78
N ASP A 262 3.87 -9.97 -19.81
CA ASP A 262 4.26 -8.61 -20.12
C ASP A 262 3.31 -8.05 -21.17
N VAL A 263 2.81 -6.84 -20.94
CA VAL A 263 1.88 -6.16 -21.82
C VAL A 263 2.08 -4.66 -21.78
N ARG A 264 2.03 -4.02 -22.96
CA ARG A 264 2.08 -2.56 -23.04
C ARG A 264 0.70 -1.98 -22.79
N ILE A 265 0.50 -1.42 -21.61
CA ILE A 265 -0.79 -0.83 -21.25
C ILE A 265 -0.99 0.53 -21.92
N GLN A 266 -2.25 0.86 -22.24
CA GLN A 266 -2.67 2.08 -22.93
C GLN A 266 -3.63 2.93 -22.07
N THR A 267 -3.72 2.64 -20.78
CA THR A 267 -4.62 3.30 -19.85
C THR A 267 -3.90 3.60 -18.53
N ALA A 268 -4.45 4.52 -17.76
CA ALA A 268 -3.90 4.82 -16.43
C ALA A 268 -4.07 3.60 -15.49
N PRO A 269 -3.08 3.30 -14.62
CA PRO A 269 -3.15 2.18 -13.69
C PRO A 269 -4.36 2.22 -12.75
N LEU A 270 -4.83 3.41 -12.39
CA LEU A 270 -6.05 3.55 -11.59
C LEU A 270 -7.30 3.03 -12.32
N GLU A 271 -7.37 3.15 -13.64
CA GLU A 271 -8.48 2.57 -14.42
C GLU A 271 -8.39 1.04 -14.46
N ILE A 272 -7.17 0.47 -14.45
CA ILE A 272 -6.96 -0.97 -14.29
C ILE A 272 -7.45 -1.42 -12.91
N TYR A 273 -7.14 -0.66 -11.86
CA TYR A 273 -7.62 -0.92 -10.50
C TYR A 273 -9.16 -0.94 -10.45
N ARG A 274 -9.82 0.04 -11.07
CA ARG A 274 -11.28 0.13 -11.13
C ARG A 274 -11.91 -1.05 -11.86
N ALA A 275 -11.30 -1.49 -12.97
CA ALA A 275 -11.75 -2.69 -13.68
C ALA A 275 -11.56 -3.95 -12.85
N LEU A 276 -10.39 -4.10 -12.20
CA LEU A 276 -10.08 -5.25 -11.35
C LEU A 276 -11.05 -5.35 -10.16
N ARG A 277 -11.42 -4.22 -9.57
CA ARG A 277 -12.39 -4.13 -8.47
C ARG A 277 -13.77 -4.70 -8.83
N VAL A 278 -14.16 -4.60 -10.11
CA VAL A 278 -15.44 -5.15 -10.61
C VAL A 278 -15.29 -6.62 -11.01
N ILE A 279 -14.19 -6.96 -11.69
CA ILE A 279 -14.00 -8.31 -12.26
C ILE A 279 -13.62 -9.34 -11.21
N ASN A 280 -12.78 -8.93 -10.25
CA ASN A 280 -12.25 -9.81 -9.21
C ASN A 280 -12.18 -9.08 -7.87
N PRO A 281 -13.35 -8.77 -7.26
CA PRO A 281 -13.40 -8.13 -5.94
C PRO A 281 -12.73 -9.04 -4.90
N SER A 282 -12.14 -8.44 -3.88
CA SER A 282 -11.38 -9.14 -2.86
C SER A 282 -11.40 -8.37 -1.53
N PRO A 283 -11.26 -9.05 -0.38
CA PRO A 283 -11.06 -8.39 0.90
C PRO A 283 -9.78 -7.54 0.97
N TYR A 284 -8.85 -7.74 0.04
CA TYR A 284 -7.56 -7.04 0.01
C TYR A 284 -7.27 -6.49 -1.39
N MET A 285 -7.95 -5.42 -1.74
CA MET A 285 -7.69 -4.65 -2.95
C MET A 285 -6.67 -3.55 -2.66
N TYR A 286 -5.70 -3.37 -3.55
CA TYR A 286 -4.72 -2.31 -3.37
C TYR A 286 -4.30 -1.65 -4.68
N TYR A 287 -4.06 -0.35 -4.59
CA TYR A 287 -3.29 0.46 -5.52
C TYR A 287 -2.16 1.11 -4.74
N LEU A 288 -0.95 0.99 -5.20
CA LEU A 288 0.23 1.57 -4.56
C LEU A 288 1.14 2.16 -5.63
N ARG A 289 1.53 3.42 -5.43
CA ARG A 289 2.55 4.09 -6.24
C ARG A 289 3.69 4.51 -5.33
N VAL A 290 4.86 3.90 -5.50
CA VAL A 290 6.06 4.15 -4.70
C VAL A 290 7.30 3.71 -5.48
N GLY A 291 8.42 4.42 -5.33
CA GLY A 291 9.69 4.03 -5.95
C GLY A 291 9.66 3.95 -7.47
N GLY A 292 8.85 4.77 -8.16
CA GLY A 292 8.69 4.72 -9.62
C GLY A 292 7.86 3.53 -10.13
N VAL A 293 7.29 2.74 -9.23
CA VAL A 293 6.46 1.56 -9.53
C VAL A 293 5.01 1.84 -9.16
N GLU A 294 4.08 1.37 -9.99
CA GLU A 294 2.66 1.34 -9.67
C GLU A 294 2.20 -0.12 -9.57
N LEU A 295 1.73 -0.52 -8.40
CA LEU A 295 1.21 -1.86 -8.12
C LEU A 295 -0.31 -1.80 -8.00
N VAL A 296 -0.99 -2.70 -8.70
CA VAL A 296 -2.45 -2.86 -8.65
C VAL A 296 -2.73 -4.34 -8.39
N GLY A 297 -3.47 -4.63 -7.34
CA GLY A 297 -3.72 -6.01 -7.00
C GLY A 297 -5.04 -6.29 -6.29
N SER A 298 -5.44 -7.54 -6.41
CA SER A 298 -6.56 -8.16 -5.73
C SER A 298 -6.06 -9.46 -5.10
N SER A 299 -5.93 -9.50 -3.78
CA SER A 299 -5.42 -10.67 -3.06
C SER A 299 -6.55 -11.38 -2.32
N ARG A 300 -6.70 -12.69 -2.53
CA ARG A 300 -7.61 -13.53 -1.77
C ARG A 300 -6.82 -14.26 -0.69
N SER A 301 -7.10 -13.99 0.58
CA SER A 301 -6.68 -14.90 1.63
C SER A 301 -7.55 -16.16 1.55
N GLY A 302 -6.90 -17.29 1.26
CA GLY A 302 -7.58 -18.56 1.08
C GLY A 302 -8.22 -19.09 2.38
N ARG A 303 -9.44 -18.68 2.67
CA ARG A 303 -10.41 -19.47 3.44
C ARG A 303 -11.59 -19.76 2.53
N SER A 304 -11.49 -20.82 1.74
CA SER A 304 -12.68 -21.47 1.23
C SER A 304 -13.40 -22.08 2.44
N ARG A 305 -14.41 -21.41 2.97
CA ARG A 305 -15.43 -22.10 3.76
C ARG A 305 -16.05 -23.12 2.83
N GLY A 306 -15.78 -24.40 3.06
CA GLY A 306 -16.50 -25.47 2.45
C GLY A 306 -17.99 -25.33 2.79
N ARG A 307 -18.81 -24.89 1.84
CA ARG A 307 -20.22 -25.23 1.85
C ARG A 307 -20.30 -26.70 1.53
N GLY A 308 -20.72 -27.48 2.50
CA GLY A 308 -21.05 -28.89 2.32
C GLY A 308 -22.09 -29.05 1.23
N GLY A 309 -21.79 -29.85 0.25
CA GLY A 309 -22.67 -30.23 -0.84
C GLY A 309 -21.87 -31.11 -1.80
N GLY A 310 -22.20 -32.37 -1.85
CA GLY A 310 -21.50 -33.49 -2.40
C GLY A 310 -20.95 -33.36 -3.79
N ALA A 311 -19.98 -34.24 -4.03
CA ALA A 311 -19.50 -34.76 -5.30
C ALA A 311 -18.34 -34.01 -5.98
N ARG A 312 -17.30 -34.84 -6.13
CA ARG A 312 -16.13 -34.72 -7.04
C ARG A 312 -14.95 -33.90 -6.53
N ARG A 313 -14.00 -34.62 -5.94
CA ARG A 313 -12.61 -34.22 -5.73
C ARG A 313 -12.01 -33.69 -7.06
N ARG A 314 -12.11 -32.41 -7.30
CA ARG A 314 -11.18 -31.70 -8.17
C ARG A 314 -10.17 -31.04 -7.25
N SER A 315 -8.92 -31.49 -7.32
CA SER A 315 -7.78 -30.83 -6.70
C SER A 315 -7.70 -29.40 -7.20
N ARG A 316 -8.24 -28.46 -6.43
CA ARG A 316 -8.11 -27.03 -6.73
C ARG A 316 -6.72 -26.62 -6.26
N ILE A 317 -5.78 -26.48 -7.20
CA ILE A 317 -4.59 -25.68 -6.99
C ILE A 317 -5.10 -24.24 -6.88
N ALA A 318 -4.99 -23.64 -5.68
CA ALA A 318 -5.28 -22.24 -5.50
C ALA A 318 -4.16 -21.44 -6.18
N CYS A 319 -4.38 -21.06 -7.42
CA CYS A 319 -3.59 -20.02 -8.05
C CYS A 319 -3.98 -18.70 -7.38
N SER A 320 -3.15 -18.18 -6.48
CA SER A 320 -3.25 -16.78 -6.06
C SER A 320 -2.71 -15.94 -7.21
N SER A 321 -3.59 -15.62 -8.18
CA SER A 321 -3.28 -14.68 -9.24
C SER A 321 -3.25 -13.26 -8.65
N GLY A 322 -2.19 -12.93 -7.94
CA GLY A 322 -1.81 -11.55 -7.69
C GLY A 322 -1.37 -10.96 -9.02
N SER A 323 -2.29 -10.34 -9.75
CA SER A 323 -1.96 -9.62 -10.98
C SER A 323 -1.21 -8.36 -10.60
N CYS A 324 0.13 -8.43 -10.60
CA CYS A 324 0.97 -7.25 -10.41
C CYS A 324 1.21 -6.61 -11.79
N TRP A 325 0.66 -5.41 -12.00
CA TRP A 325 0.84 -4.65 -13.23
C TRP A 325 1.87 -3.54 -13.00
N ARG A 326 2.89 -3.51 -13.85
CA ARG A 326 3.91 -2.45 -13.89
C ARG A 326 3.63 -1.47 -15.00
N THR A 327 3.69 -0.17 -14.69
CA THR A 327 3.76 0.89 -15.69
C THR A 327 5.12 1.59 -15.65
N ARG A 328 5.87 1.60 -16.75
CA ARG A 328 6.95 2.56 -16.96
C ARG A 328 6.37 3.79 -17.63
N ARG A 329 6.49 4.96 -17.01
CA ARG A 329 6.37 6.23 -17.74
C ARG A 329 7.66 6.40 -18.55
N ASN A 330 7.52 6.52 -19.88
CA ASN A 330 8.61 7.01 -20.69
C ASN A 330 8.83 8.48 -20.32
N GLY A 331 9.91 8.77 -19.61
CA GLY A 331 10.44 10.11 -19.48
C GLY A 331 10.91 10.55 -20.87
N ARG A 332 10.23 11.49 -21.49
CA ARG A 332 10.83 12.30 -22.52
C ARG A 332 11.65 13.37 -21.80
N SER A 333 12.96 13.23 -21.86
CA SER A 333 13.87 14.35 -21.69
C SER A 333 13.84 15.16 -22.98
N THR A 334 13.42 16.35 -22.92
CA THR A 334 13.88 17.47 -23.78
C THR A 334 14.56 18.45 -22.87
#